data_e0df246ed1a073c8b403fa77d3b2d51d
#
_entry.id   e0df246ed1a073c8b403fa77d3b2d51d
#
_cell.length_a   1.000
_cell.length_b   1.000
_cell.length_c   1.000
_cell.angle_alpha   90.00
_cell.angle_beta   90.00
_cell.angle_gamma   90.00
#
_symmetry.space_group_name_H-M   'P 1'
#
loop_
_entity.id
_entity.type
_entity.pdbx_description
1 polymer ?
#
loop_
_entity_poly.entity_id
_entity_poly.type
_entity_poly.pdbx_seq_one_letter_code
_entity_poly.pdbx_strand_id
1 'polypeptide(L)'
;MSDSLDVGLSPDQVTGIVLAGGASRRMGRNKALLPMEGMSLIERTVQVLDKVSGRVILSTNVPAAYQFLELECIPDLYVGQGPMAGLHAALKSSQSTWNMVAACDMPYIHERFLRGLLDLANKQYAADAVIPVVEGRMHPLLAAYRKETVEVLEHRLIKGQLRMVEWVQELNAVFVHEEQLEAMTGLDPRRILFNMNTPGEYEAAGGLLNSDLSEDR
;
A
#
# COMPACT_ATOMS: atom_id res chain seq x y z
N MET A 1 29.53 -16.60 -19.84
CA MET A 1 28.13 -16.30 -19.59
C MET A 1 27.95 -16.25 -18.09
N SER A 2 27.99 -15.05 -17.53
CA SER A 2 27.88 -14.86 -16.08
C SER A 2 26.40 -14.90 -15.73
N ASP A 3 25.99 -15.92 -14.96
CA ASP A 3 24.76 -15.89 -14.21
C ASP A 3 24.84 -14.69 -13.27
N SER A 4 24.28 -13.56 -13.70
CA SER A 4 23.94 -12.48 -12.77
C SER A 4 22.79 -13.03 -11.92
N LEU A 5 23.11 -13.45 -10.69
CA LEU A 5 22.15 -13.75 -9.66
C LEU A 5 21.17 -12.57 -9.63
N ASP A 6 19.92 -12.84 -9.99
CA ASP A 6 18.80 -11.91 -9.91
C ASP A 6 18.52 -11.65 -8.42
N VAL A 7 19.36 -10.80 -7.82
CA VAL A 7 19.24 -10.42 -6.41
C VAL A 7 18.08 -9.43 -6.34
N GLY A 8 16.95 -9.88 -5.82
CA GLY A 8 15.80 -9.02 -5.57
C GLY A 8 16.16 -7.78 -4.74
N LEU A 9 15.27 -6.79 -4.68
CA LEU A 9 15.44 -5.63 -3.81
C LEU A 9 15.63 -6.10 -2.36
N SER A 10 16.73 -5.69 -1.71
CA SER A 10 16.87 -5.93 -0.28
C SER A 10 15.89 -5.03 0.49
N PRO A 11 15.37 -5.45 1.65
CA PRO A 11 14.48 -4.63 2.46
C PRO A 11 15.01 -3.21 2.71
N ASP A 12 16.31 -3.04 2.95
CA ASP A 12 16.96 -1.75 3.20
C ASP A 12 16.84 -0.75 2.03
N GLN A 13 16.54 -1.23 0.83
CA GLN A 13 16.32 -0.42 -0.35
C GLN A 13 14.87 0.02 -0.52
N VAL A 14 13.98 -0.41 0.38
CA VAL A 14 12.54 -0.18 0.31
C VAL A 14 12.04 0.51 1.58
N THR A 15 11.24 1.55 1.41
CA THR A 15 10.43 2.14 2.49
C THR A 15 8.98 1.66 2.36
N GLY A 16 8.42 1.09 3.43
CA GLY A 16 6.99 0.82 3.56
C GLY A 16 6.25 2.11 3.91
N ILE A 17 5.19 2.43 3.19
CA ILE A 17 4.34 3.60 3.46
C ILE A 17 2.93 3.13 3.77
N VAL A 18 2.49 3.35 5.02
CA VAL A 18 1.10 3.14 5.41
C VAL A 18 0.34 4.44 5.23
N LEU A 19 -0.73 4.42 4.45
CA LEU A 19 -1.64 5.55 4.31
C LEU A 19 -2.80 5.40 5.30
N ALA A 20 -2.74 6.15 6.41
CA ALA A 20 -3.77 6.19 7.45
C ALA A 20 -4.54 7.54 7.44
N GLY A 21 -4.65 8.14 6.29
CA GLY A 21 -5.38 9.38 6.04
C GLY A 21 -6.74 9.10 5.40
N GLY A 22 -7.76 9.69 5.93
CA GLY A 22 -9.12 9.63 5.42
C GLY A 22 -10.10 9.80 6.58
N ALA A 23 -10.90 10.86 6.54
CA ALA A 23 -11.98 11.00 7.49
C ALA A 23 -12.96 9.86 7.25
N SER A 24 -12.91 8.80 8.06
CA SER A 24 -13.88 7.69 8.09
C SER A 24 -15.26 8.21 8.58
N ARG A 25 -15.71 9.32 7.98
CA ARG A 25 -16.97 10.01 8.35
C ARG A 25 -18.20 9.10 8.24
N ARG A 26 -18.12 8.08 7.36
CA ARG A 26 -19.25 7.18 7.10
C ARG A 26 -19.43 6.09 8.16
N MET A 27 -18.39 5.74 8.91
CA MET A 27 -18.43 4.69 9.94
C MET A 27 -18.43 5.24 11.38
N GLY A 28 -18.31 6.56 11.59
CA GLY A 28 -18.25 7.18 12.93
C GLY A 28 -17.04 6.79 13.78
N ARG A 29 -16.18 5.88 13.26
CA ARG A 29 -14.96 5.37 13.91
C ARG A 29 -13.79 5.37 12.93
N ASN A 30 -12.59 5.45 13.47
CA ASN A 30 -11.38 5.32 12.68
C ASN A 30 -11.22 3.86 12.20
N LYS A 31 -11.41 3.62 10.90
CA LYS A 31 -11.33 2.27 10.30
C LYS A 31 -9.99 1.60 10.57
N ALA A 32 -8.90 2.35 10.54
CA ALA A 32 -7.56 1.81 10.76
C ALA A 32 -7.41 1.13 12.12
N LEU A 33 -8.20 1.54 13.11
CA LEU A 33 -8.19 0.99 14.48
C LEU A 33 -9.22 -0.13 14.70
N LEU A 34 -9.96 -0.54 13.68
CA LEU A 34 -10.91 -1.64 13.82
C LEU A 34 -10.16 -2.95 14.11
N PRO A 35 -10.56 -3.69 15.16
CA PRO A 35 -9.91 -4.94 15.52
C PRO A 35 -10.28 -6.05 14.53
N MET A 36 -9.30 -6.84 14.14
CA MET A 36 -9.48 -8.03 13.32
C MET A 36 -8.47 -9.09 13.80
N GLU A 37 -8.98 -10.24 14.29
CA GLU A 37 -8.14 -11.32 14.83
C GLU A 37 -7.14 -10.89 15.91
N GLY A 38 -7.58 -10.02 16.83
CA GLY A 38 -6.77 -9.61 17.97
C GLY A 38 -5.81 -8.45 17.75
N MET A 39 -5.72 -7.91 16.52
CA MET A 39 -4.95 -6.70 16.22
C MET A 39 -5.76 -5.73 15.35
N SER A 40 -5.39 -4.46 15.32
CA SER A 40 -6.04 -3.48 14.44
C SER A 40 -5.60 -3.67 12.98
N LEU A 41 -6.41 -3.16 12.05
CA LEU A 41 -6.07 -3.21 10.62
C LEU A 41 -4.74 -2.52 10.31
N ILE A 42 -4.46 -1.42 10.99
CA ILE A 42 -3.20 -0.69 10.77
C ILE A 42 -2.00 -1.49 11.28
N GLU A 43 -2.10 -2.16 12.44
CA GLU A 43 -1.03 -3.03 12.95
C GLU A 43 -0.74 -4.16 11.97
N ARG A 44 -1.79 -4.78 11.40
CA ARG A 44 -1.66 -5.80 10.36
C ARG A 44 -0.93 -5.27 9.13
N THR A 45 -1.32 -4.09 8.64
CA THR A 45 -0.67 -3.46 7.48
C THR A 45 0.81 -3.16 7.75
N VAL A 46 1.12 -2.62 8.94
CA VAL A 46 2.48 -2.35 9.39
C VAL A 46 3.31 -3.64 9.42
N GLN A 47 2.81 -4.70 10.07
CA GLN A 47 3.52 -5.97 10.17
C GLN A 47 3.84 -6.61 8.80
N VAL A 48 2.94 -6.47 7.82
CA VAL A 48 3.19 -7.01 6.48
C VAL A 48 4.20 -6.17 5.72
N LEU A 49 4.14 -4.83 5.83
CA LEU A 49 5.13 -3.94 5.21
C LEU A 49 6.52 -4.10 5.84
N ASP A 50 6.62 -4.29 7.14
CA ASP A 50 7.89 -4.48 7.86
C ASP A 50 8.66 -5.71 7.37
N LYS A 51 7.96 -6.76 6.90
CA LYS A 51 8.59 -7.96 6.32
C LYS A 51 9.26 -7.73 4.95
N VAL A 52 8.92 -6.65 4.26
CA VAL A 52 9.38 -6.37 2.88
C VAL A 52 10.15 -5.06 2.75
N SER A 53 10.29 -4.28 3.82
CA SER A 53 10.95 -2.98 3.83
C SER A 53 11.87 -2.83 5.03
N GLY A 54 12.94 -2.06 4.91
CA GLY A 54 13.88 -1.76 6.00
C GLY A 54 13.38 -0.68 6.97
N ARG A 55 12.33 0.04 6.57
CA ARG A 55 11.69 1.09 7.37
C ARG A 55 10.23 1.22 6.99
N VAL A 56 9.37 1.39 7.97
CA VAL A 56 7.94 1.72 7.75
C VAL A 56 7.66 3.12 8.28
N ILE A 57 6.98 3.95 7.50
CA ILE A 57 6.49 5.27 7.89
C ILE A 57 4.98 5.35 7.75
N LEU A 58 4.35 6.18 8.56
CA LEU A 58 2.91 6.36 8.62
C LEU A 58 2.52 7.75 8.13
N SER A 59 1.80 7.83 7.02
CA SER A 59 1.19 9.07 6.56
C SER A 59 -0.11 9.30 7.33
N THR A 60 -0.14 10.35 8.17
CA THR A 60 -1.31 10.69 8.99
C THR A 60 -1.27 12.14 9.48
N ASN A 61 -2.45 12.77 9.56
CA ASN A 61 -2.62 14.10 10.16
C ASN A 61 -3.04 14.04 11.64
N VAL A 62 -3.14 12.83 12.20
CA VAL A 62 -3.54 12.61 13.61
C VAL A 62 -2.56 11.65 14.31
N PRO A 63 -1.28 12.01 14.45
CA PRO A 63 -0.24 11.12 14.96
C PRO A 63 -0.53 10.59 16.37
N ALA A 64 -1.24 11.37 17.19
CA ALA A 64 -1.63 10.95 18.55
C ALA A 64 -2.49 9.67 18.57
N ALA A 65 -3.26 9.40 17.52
CA ALA A 65 -4.09 8.20 17.42
C ALA A 65 -3.28 6.92 17.18
N TYR A 66 -2.01 7.03 16.79
CA TYR A 66 -1.16 5.93 16.35
C TYR A 66 0.17 5.82 17.10
N GLN A 67 0.30 6.51 18.25
CA GLN A 67 1.53 6.49 19.06
C GLN A 67 1.96 5.07 19.47
N PHE A 68 1.00 4.15 19.64
CA PHE A 68 1.26 2.76 20.00
C PHE A 68 2.01 1.96 18.92
N LEU A 69 2.08 2.45 17.68
CA LEU A 69 2.85 1.82 16.60
C LEU A 69 4.34 2.16 16.65
N GLU A 70 4.74 3.19 17.41
CA GLU A 70 6.12 3.68 17.52
C GLU A 70 6.78 4.00 16.16
N LEU A 71 5.97 4.38 15.17
CA LEU A 71 6.41 4.72 13.82
C LEU A 71 6.57 6.24 13.65
N GLU A 72 7.45 6.61 12.73
CA GLU A 72 7.52 7.99 12.26
C GLU A 72 6.24 8.36 11.52
N CYS A 73 5.56 9.40 12.00
CA CYS A 73 4.32 9.92 11.43
C CYS A 73 4.63 11.14 10.55
N ILE A 74 4.19 11.09 9.31
CA ILE A 74 4.39 12.14 8.31
C ILE A 74 3.04 12.82 8.03
N PRO A 75 2.86 14.10 8.40
CA PRO A 75 1.65 14.85 8.09
C PRO A 75 1.64 15.33 6.65
N ASP A 76 0.44 15.55 6.10
CA ASP A 76 0.25 16.09 4.78
C ASP A 76 0.84 17.51 4.65
N LEU A 77 1.61 17.74 3.60
CA LEU A 77 2.07 19.08 3.23
C LEU A 77 0.96 19.87 2.52
N TYR A 78 0.06 19.19 1.82
CA TYR A 78 -1.09 19.73 1.10
C TYR A 78 -2.38 19.26 1.79
N VAL A 79 -2.73 19.88 2.91
CA VAL A 79 -3.84 19.45 3.78
C VAL A 79 -5.17 19.44 3.02
N GLY A 80 -5.94 18.36 3.21
CA GLY A 80 -7.29 18.23 2.65
C GLY A 80 -7.35 17.74 1.20
N GLN A 81 -6.21 17.39 0.57
CA GLN A 81 -6.15 16.92 -0.80
C GLN A 81 -6.16 15.38 -0.93
N GLY A 82 -6.68 14.68 0.08
CA GLY A 82 -6.94 13.24 0.04
C GLY A 82 -5.66 12.38 0.04
N PRO A 83 -5.75 11.12 -0.45
CA PRO A 83 -4.64 10.17 -0.36
C PRO A 83 -3.40 10.60 -1.15
N MET A 84 -3.55 11.45 -2.18
CA MET A 84 -2.41 11.99 -2.93
C MET A 84 -1.52 12.86 -2.05
N ALA A 85 -2.09 13.66 -1.16
CA ALA A 85 -1.32 14.50 -0.24
C ALA A 85 -0.50 13.68 0.75
N GLY A 86 -1.10 12.64 1.32
CA GLY A 86 -0.40 11.72 2.22
C GLY A 86 0.72 10.97 1.52
N LEU A 87 0.46 10.44 0.32
CA LEU A 87 1.48 9.76 -0.48
C LEU A 87 2.63 10.69 -0.85
N HIS A 88 2.33 11.93 -1.26
CA HIS A 88 3.35 12.94 -1.58
C HIS A 88 4.26 13.22 -0.36
N ALA A 89 3.67 13.50 0.81
CA ALA A 89 4.44 13.80 2.00
C ALA A 89 5.34 12.62 2.40
N ALA A 90 4.82 11.39 2.32
CA ALA A 90 5.57 10.18 2.63
C ALA A 90 6.70 9.91 1.62
N LEU A 91 6.47 10.02 0.31
CA LEU A 91 7.49 9.89 -0.72
C LEU A 91 8.60 10.94 -0.56
N LYS A 92 8.23 12.17 -0.21
CA LYS A 92 9.19 13.27 0.04
C LYS A 92 10.08 13.00 1.25
N SER A 93 9.55 12.35 2.29
CA SER A 93 10.28 11.93 3.50
C SER A 93 11.12 10.65 3.30
N SER A 94 10.78 9.81 2.34
CA SER A 94 11.48 8.56 2.09
C SER A 94 12.93 8.78 1.67
N GLN A 95 13.81 7.86 2.08
CA GLN A 95 15.22 7.81 1.65
C GLN A 95 15.48 6.67 0.65
N SER A 96 14.51 5.79 0.44
CA SER A 96 14.65 4.62 -0.44
C SER A 96 14.28 4.95 -1.87
N THR A 97 14.90 4.26 -2.82
CA THR A 97 14.56 4.35 -4.25
C THR A 97 13.14 3.84 -4.51
N TRP A 98 12.78 2.72 -3.90
CA TRP A 98 11.46 2.13 -4.01
C TRP A 98 10.65 2.28 -2.73
N ASN A 99 9.36 2.50 -2.89
CA ASN A 99 8.43 2.70 -1.79
C ASN A 99 7.22 1.78 -1.99
N MET A 100 6.98 0.86 -1.05
CA MET A 100 5.80 0.00 -1.04
C MET A 100 4.69 0.69 -0.27
N VAL A 101 3.65 1.09 -0.98
CA VAL A 101 2.50 1.81 -0.43
C VAL A 101 1.37 0.85 -0.14
N ALA A 102 0.74 1.00 1.03
CA ALA A 102 -0.47 0.28 1.40
C ALA A 102 -1.44 1.18 2.17
N ALA A 103 -2.71 1.19 1.77
CA ALA A 103 -3.79 1.72 2.59
C ALA A 103 -4.18 0.71 3.68
N CYS A 104 -4.63 1.21 4.83
CA CYS A 104 -4.94 0.37 6.00
C CYS A 104 -6.34 -0.28 5.96
N ASP A 105 -7.08 -0.18 4.85
CA ASP A 105 -8.42 -0.75 4.68
C ASP A 105 -8.45 -2.07 3.87
N MET A 106 -7.28 -2.68 3.64
CA MET A 106 -7.12 -3.97 2.95
C MET A 106 -6.74 -5.07 3.96
N PRO A 107 -7.72 -5.79 4.50
CA PRO A 107 -7.51 -6.72 5.62
C PRO A 107 -6.67 -7.95 5.27
N TYR A 108 -6.65 -8.33 3.99
CA TYR A 108 -5.99 -9.54 3.49
C TYR A 108 -4.63 -9.29 2.83
N ILE A 109 -4.06 -8.09 3.06
CA ILE A 109 -2.71 -7.77 2.57
C ILE A 109 -1.71 -8.87 3.00
N HIS A 110 -0.85 -9.30 2.07
CA HIS A 110 0.04 -10.42 2.28
C HIS A 110 1.45 -10.14 1.78
N GLU A 111 2.48 -10.56 2.53
CA GLU A 111 3.88 -10.29 2.18
C GLU A 111 4.30 -10.83 0.81
N ARG A 112 3.86 -12.03 0.40
CA ARG A 112 4.16 -12.59 -0.92
C ARG A 112 3.66 -11.70 -2.05
N PHE A 113 2.49 -11.08 -1.87
CA PHE A 113 1.95 -10.16 -2.85
C PHE A 113 2.84 -8.93 -3.00
N LEU A 114 3.26 -8.33 -1.88
CA LEU A 114 4.14 -7.17 -1.87
C LEU A 114 5.53 -7.51 -2.44
N ARG A 115 6.10 -8.66 -2.08
CA ARG A 115 7.37 -9.14 -2.66
C ARG A 115 7.27 -9.30 -4.17
N GLY A 116 6.20 -9.89 -4.67
CA GLY A 116 5.98 -10.02 -6.11
C GLY A 116 5.98 -8.69 -6.85
N LEU A 117 5.34 -7.65 -6.29
CA LEU A 117 5.38 -6.30 -6.87
C LEU A 117 6.80 -5.71 -6.84
N LEU A 118 7.54 -5.89 -5.74
CA LEU A 118 8.91 -5.40 -5.59
C LEU A 118 9.88 -6.15 -6.52
N ASP A 119 9.70 -7.44 -6.73
CA ASP A 119 10.51 -8.24 -7.67
C ASP A 119 10.31 -7.75 -9.11
N LEU A 120 9.07 -7.39 -9.48
CA LEU A 120 8.81 -6.75 -10.77
C LEU A 120 9.44 -5.37 -10.85
N ALA A 121 9.35 -4.57 -9.79
CA ALA A 121 9.97 -3.26 -9.72
C ALA A 121 11.49 -3.34 -9.91
N ASN A 122 12.13 -4.35 -9.33
CA ASN A 122 13.56 -4.61 -9.50
C ASN A 122 13.93 -4.99 -10.94
N LYS A 123 13.10 -5.80 -11.61
CA LYS A 123 13.32 -6.27 -12.99
C LYS A 123 13.06 -5.19 -14.04
N GLN A 124 12.21 -4.22 -13.74
CA GLN A 124 11.79 -3.16 -14.65
C GLN A 124 12.52 -1.85 -14.37
N TYR A 125 13.80 -1.79 -14.73
CA TYR A 125 14.69 -0.67 -14.40
C TYR A 125 14.20 0.72 -14.85
N ALA A 126 13.39 0.78 -15.88
CA ALA A 126 12.83 2.04 -16.38
C ALA A 126 11.45 2.39 -15.77
N ALA A 127 10.85 1.49 -15.01
CA ALA A 127 9.53 1.72 -14.44
C ALA A 127 9.57 2.74 -13.29
N ASP A 128 8.59 3.64 -13.26
CA ASP A 128 8.34 4.58 -12.17
C ASP A 128 7.45 3.97 -11.09
N ALA A 129 6.57 3.04 -11.48
CA ALA A 129 5.63 2.40 -10.59
C ALA A 129 5.26 0.98 -11.06
N VAL A 130 4.83 0.13 -10.12
CA VAL A 130 4.22 -1.18 -10.38
C VAL A 130 2.84 -1.20 -9.72
N ILE A 131 1.80 -1.28 -10.55
CA ILE A 131 0.41 -1.07 -10.17
C ILE A 131 -0.42 -2.32 -10.44
N PRO A 132 -1.03 -2.94 -9.42
CA PRO A 132 -1.99 -4.02 -9.61
C PRO A 132 -3.25 -3.53 -10.32
N VAL A 133 -3.76 -4.37 -11.23
CA VAL A 133 -5.03 -4.15 -11.93
C VAL A 133 -5.90 -5.40 -11.74
N VAL A 134 -7.01 -5.25 -11.03
CA VAL A 134 -7.96 -6.34 -10.73
C VAL A 134 -9.35 -5.92 -11.14
N GLU A 135 -10.06 -6.80 -11.85
CA GLU A 135 -11.39 -6.52 -12.42
C GLU A 135 -11.42 -5.21 -13.26
N GLY A 136 -10.32 -4.95 -13.97
CA GLY A 136 -10.16 -3.75 -14.80
C GLY A 136 -9.93 -2.47 -14.00
N ARG A 137 -9.76 -2.55 -12.68
CA ARG A 137 -9.51 -1.40 -11.78
C ARG A 137 -8.06 -1.37 -11.32
N MET A 138 -7.44 -0.20 -11.41
CA MET A 138 -6.11 0.05 -10.82
C MET A 138 -6.22 0.17 -9.31
N HIS A 139 -5.21 -0.35 -8.61
CA HIS A 139 -5.09 -0.27 -7.15
C HIS A 139 -3.88 0.57 -6.72
N PRO A 140 -3.90 1.88 -6.94
CA PRO A 140 -2.75 2.76 -6.69
C PRO A 140 -2.42 2.95 -5.20
N LEU A 141 -3.29 2.49 -4.29
CA LEU A 141 -3.08 2.54 -2.84
C LEU A 141 -2.56 1.20 -2.26
N LEU A 142 -2.27 0.21 -3.12
CA LEU A 142 -1.44 -0.96 -2.84
C LEU A 142 -0.51 -1.18 -4.03
N ALA A 143 0.61 -0.47 -4.06
CA ALA A 143 1.49 -0.40 -5.23
C ALA A 143 2.92 -0.03 -4.84
N ALA A 144 3.88 -0.31 -5.72
CA ALA A 144 5.26 0.13 -5.55
C ALA A 144 5.53 1.38 -6.40
N TYR A 145 6.20 2.37 -5.81
CA TYR A 145 6.54 3.64 -6.47
C TYR A 145 8.02 3.98 -6.29
N ARG A 146 8.64 4.49 -7.35
CA ARG A 146 9.92 5.18 -7.21
C ARG A 146 9.75 6.51 -6.49
N LYS A 147 10.77 6.89 -5.73
CA LYS A 147 10.78 8.16 -4.99
C LYS A 147 10.58 9.36 -5.93
N GLU A 148 11.18 9.32 -7.09
CA GLU A 148 11.18 10.41 -8.09
C GLU A 148 9.77 10.76 -8.58
N THR A 149 8.79 9.85 -8.45
CA THR A 149 7.38 10.12 -8.81
C THR A 149 6.75 11.24 -7.98
N VAL A 150 7.38 11.60 -6.85
CA VAL A 150 6.96 12.72 -5.99
C VAL A 150 6.87 14.04 -6.75
N GLU A 151 7.74 14.29 -7.75
CA GLU A 151 7.76 15.54 -8.49
C GLU A 151 6.51 15.71 -9.35
N VAL A 152 6.12 14.65 -10.06
CA VAL A 152 4.89 14.63 -10.87
C VAL A 152 3.66 14.76 -9.96
N LEU A 153 3.68 14.08 -8.81
CA LEU A 153 2.61 14.13 -7.82
C LEU A 153 2.44 15.53 -7.23
N GLU A 154 3.55 16.21 -6.87
CA GLU A 154 3.53 17.58 -6.35
C GLU A 154 2.92 18.55 -7.35
N HIS A 155 3.29 18.43 -8.62
CA HIS A 155 2.75 19.26 -9.70
C HIS A 155 1.23 19.13 -9.82
N ARG A 156 0.69 17.93 -9.70
CA ARG A 156 -0.75 17.69 -9.69
C ARG A 156 -1.45 18.28 -8.47
N LEU A 157 -0.86 18.13 -7.29
CA LEU A 157 -1.39 18.72 -6.04
C LEU A 157 -1.49 20.24 -6.14
N ILE A 158 -0.45 20.91 -6.65
CA ILE A 158 -0.44 22.38 -6.87
C ILE A 158 -1.58 22.79 -7.81
N LYS A 159 -1.91 21.98 -8.81
CA LYS A 159 -2.99 22.24 -9.77
C LYS A 159 -4.38 21.80 -9.26
N GLY A 160 -4.48 21.19 -8.09
CA GLY A 160 -5.74 20.64 -7.58
C GLY A 160 -6.27 19.43 -8.37
N GLN A 161 -5.40 18.71 -9.07
CA GLN A 161 -5.73 17.51 -9.87
C GLN A 161 -5.58 16.25 -9.01
N LEU A 162 -6.62 15.90 -8.24
CA LEU A 162 -6.57 14.95 -7.12
C LEU A 162 -6.98 13.50 -7.47
N ARG A 163 -6.95 13.12 -8.75
CA ARG A 163 -7.32 11.77 -9.18
C ARG A 163 -6.08 10.88 -9.29
N MET A 164 -5.94 9.91 -8.36
CA MET A 164 -4.83 8.96 -8.33
C MET A 164 -4.62 8.22 -9.65
N VAL A 165 -5.70 7.77 -10.29
CA VAL A 165 -5.65 7.03 -11.55
C VAL A 165 -5.03 7.87 -12.68
N GLU A 166 -5.42 9.15 -12.77
CA GLU A 166 -4.85 10.07 -13.76
C GLU A 166 -3.36 10.32 -13.52
N TRP A 167 -2.95 10.47 -12.25
CA TRP A 167 -1.52 10.60 -11.91
C TRP A 167 -0.73 9.36 -12.31
N VAL A 168 -1.22 8.16 -11.99
CA VAL A 168 -0.55 6.90 -12.35
C VAL A 168 -0.40 6.76 -13.87
N GLN A 169 -1.36 7.25 -14.66
CA GLN A 169 -1.30 7.23 -16.13
C GLN A 169 -0.25 8.18 -16.73
N GLU A 170 0.23 9.16 -15.97
CA GLU A 170 1.34 10.05 -16.39
C GLU A 170 2.71 9.42 -16.12
N LEU A 171 2.79 8.35 -15.34
CA LEU A 171 4.01 7.64 -15.00
C LEU A 171 4.33 6.56 -16.04
N ASN A 172 5.61 6.22 -16.15
CA ASN A 172 6.03 5.00 -16.83
C ASN A 172 5.74 3.79 -15.91
N ALA A 173 4.45 3.46 -15.76
CA ALA A 173 3.98 2.44 -14.83
C ALA A 173 3.85 1.07 -15.49
N VAL A 174 4.26 0.03 -14.78
CA VAL A 174 3.98 -1.37 -15.12
C VAL A 174 2.63 -1.76 -14.49
N PHE A 175 1.66 -2.08 -15.33
CA PHE A 175 0.35 -2.57 -14.90
C PHE A 175 0.35 -4.09 -14.86
N VAL A 176 0.07 -4.65 -13.68
CA VAL A 176 0.11 -6.09 -13.43
C VAL A 176 -1.30 -6.61 -13.26
N HIS A 177 -1.75 -7.41 -14.23
CA HIS A 177 -3.11 -7.96 -14.26
C HIS A 177 -3.26 -9.23 -13.41
N GLU A 178 -4.50 -9.61 -13.11
CA GLU A 178 -4.87 -10.70 -12.19
C GLU A 178 -4.11 -12.00 -12.45
N GLU A 179 -4.10 -12.49 -13.70
CA GLU A 179 -3.45 -13.75 -14.05
C GLU A 179 -1.95 -13.73 -13.74
N GLN A 180 -1.29 -12.59 -13.99
CA GLN A 180 0.13 -12.42 -13.69
C GLN A 180 0.36 -12.31 -12.17
N LEU A 181 -0.51 -11.58 -11.46
CA LEU A 181 -0.45 -11.46 -10.00
C LEU A 181 -0.62 -12.83 -9.33
N GLU A 182 -1.60 -13.62 -9.77
CA GLU A 182 -1.84 -14.97 -9.26
C GLU A 182 -0.67 -15.90 -9.58
N ALA A 183 -0.17 -15.90 -10.81
CA ALA A 183 0.94 -16.75 -11.23
C ALA A 183 2.22 -16.48 -10.43
N MET A 184 2.53 -15.21 -10.12
CA MET A 184 3.75 -14.84 -9.40
C MET A 184 3.63 -14.95 -7.88
N THR A 185 2.43 -14.86 -7.32
CA THR A 185 2.24 -14.84 -5.86
C THR A 185 1.61 -16.12 -5.29
N GLY A 186 0.86 -16.87 -6.13
CA GLY A 186 0.06 -18.01 -5.69
C GLY A 186 -1.14 -17.60 -4.81
N LEU A 187 -1.58 -16.34 -4.88
CA LEU A 187 -2.65 -15.77 -4.09
C LEU A 187 -3.75 -15.23 -4.99
N ASP A 188 -5.00 -15.27 -4.53
CA ASP A 188 -6.11 -14.61 -5.23
C ASP A 188 -5.99 -13.08 -5.10
N PRO A 189 -5.73 -12.34 -6.20
CA PRO A 189 -5.57 -10.90 -6.17
C PRO A 189 -6.84 -10.15 -5.75
N ARG A 190 -8.03 -10.69 -6.02
CA ARG A 190 -9.31 -10.10 -5.63
C ARG A 190 -9.47 -10.07 -4.13
N ARG A 191 -9.04 -11.14 -3.46
CA ARG A 191 -9.03 -11.22 -2.00
C ARG A 191 -8.03 -10.26 -1.40
N ILE A 192 -6.79 -10.22 -1.90
CA ILE A 192 -5.73 -9.33 -1.38
C ILE A 192 -6.12 -7.86 -1.49
N LEU A 193 -6.73 -7.47 -2.62
CA LEU A 193 -7.10 -6.09 -2.95
C LEU A 193 -8.53 -5.72 -2.52
N PHE A 194 -9.16 -6.58 -1.73
CA PHE A 194 -10.46 -6.29 -1.14
C PHE A 194 -10.37 -5.13 -0.17
N ASN A 195 -11.17 -4.07 -0.39
CA ASN A 195 -11.24 -2.89 0.47
C ASN A 195 -12.48 -2.92 1.34
N MET A 196 -12.33 -2.76 2.64
CA MET A 196 -13.45 -2.60 3.56
C MET A 196 -13.90 -1.14 3.63
N ASN A 197 -15.07 -0.84 3.12
CA ASN A 197 -15.63 0.51 3.11
C ASN A 197 -16.89 0.68 3.96
N THR A 198 -17.55 -0.43 4.31
CA THR A 198 -18.82 -0.46 5.04
C THR A 198 -18.73 -1.39 6.27
N PRO A 199 -19.61 -1.21 7.29
CA PRO A 199 -19.70 -2.13 8.42
C PRO A 199 -19.99 -3.57 7.99
N GLY A 200 -20.84 -3.78 6.97
CA GLY A 200 -21.15 -5.12 6.47
C GLY A 200 -19.95 -5.81 5.82
N GLU A 201 -19.10 -5.08 5.09
CA GLU A 201 -17.84 -5.61 4.55
C GLU A 201 -16.85 -5.98 5.65
N TYR A 202 -16.82 -5.23 6.75
CA TYR A 202 -15.99 -5.55 7.92
C TYR A 202 -16.47 -6.84 8.61
N GLU A 203 -17.77 -6.99 8.83
CA GLU A 203 -18.35 -8.20 9.41
C GLU A 203 -18.12 -9.43 8.52
N ALA A 204 -18.31 -9.27 7.21
CA ALA A 204 -18.05 -10.33 6.24
C ALA A 204 -16.57 -10.73 6.21
N ALA A 205 -15.64 -9.78 6.27
CA ALA A 205 -14.21 -10.05 6.33
C ALA A 205 -13.82 -10.82 7.61
N GLY A 206 -14.35 -10.43 8.76
CA GLY A 206 -14.14 -11.15 10.03
C GLY A 206 -14.69 -12.59 10.00
N GLY A 207 -15.83 -12.81 9.35
CA GLY A 207 -16.39 -14.14 9.15
C GLY A 207 -15.53 -15.04 8.25
N LEU A 208 -14.99 -14.49 7.18
CA LEU A 208 -14.10 -15.23 6.24
C LEU A 208 -12.78 -15.64 6.90
N LEU A 209 -12.19 -14.80 7.74
CA LEU A 209 -10.95 -15.13 8.45
C LEU A 209 -11.15 -16.28 9.47
N ASN A 210 -12.28 -16.33 10.14
CA ASN A 210 -12.62 -17.41 11.06
C ASN A 210 -12.82 -18.77 10.36
N SER A 211 -13.23 -18.78 9.09
CA SER A 211 -13.39 -20.02 8.31
C SER A 211 -12.06 -20.62 7.87
N ASP A 212 -11.07 -19.77 7.55
CA ASP A 212 -9.75 -20.23 7.07
C ASP A 212 -8.89 -20.83 8.19
N LEU A 213 -9.11 -20.44 9.45
CA LEU A 213 -8.40 -21.01 10.61
C LEU A 213 -8.86 -22.43 10.97
N SER A 214 -9.99 -22.88 10.42
CA SER A 214 -10.54 -24.23 10.68
C SER A 214 -10.04 -25.28 9.69
N GLU A 215 -9.43 -24.91 8.57
CA GLU A 215 -8.96 -25.84 7.53
C GLU A 215 -7.47 -26.24 7.68
N ASP A 216 -6.68 -25.50 8.51
CA ASP A 216 -5.25 -25.78 8.76
C ASP A 216 -4.99 -26.52 10.09
N ARG A 217 -5.94 -27.39 10.55
CA ARG A 217 -5.74 -28.27 11.72
C ARG A 217 -5.68 -29.73 11.33
#